data_ba907ab977762d5d10f32a1deeacd918
#
_entry.id   ba907ab977762d5d10f32a1deeacd918
#
_cell.length_a   1.000
_cell.length_b   1.000
_cell.length_c   1.000
_cell.angle_alpha   90.00
_cell.angle_beta   90.00
_cell.angle_gamma   90.00
#
_symmetry.space_group_name_H-M   'P 1'
#
loop_
_entity.id
_entity.type
_entity.pdbx_description
1 polymer ?
#
loop_
_entity_poly.entity_id
_entity_poly.type
_entity_poly.pdbx_seq_one_letter_code
_entity_poly.pdbx_strand_id
1 'polypeptide(L)'
;MLSIEQVAARVDSLRYRNHERDARNLDVLAVRKGNIAQVYPNFFPEGVDANVVANFIDIVARDLSEVMAPLPAVNCSAANQVSDRARSFADKRTRIASNYFQHSDLAVQMYSGADWYLTYGFVPFIIELDDEARLPRIRIENPIGAYPEFDRYGRCVAFAKRYSMTLGELVSQFPEYDRQLLGSDGYNQDLNAQIEMVRYYDKDQSIIYVPRRSNLVLSQAANPLGKMMVVVARKPSIDGEMRGQFDDVLGIQLLRNRFALLAMEAAEKSVQAPIVLPQDVQELQLGGDAVIRTANPAGVRRVELTLPQGAFTEQNILNQELRVGTRYPESRTGNIDASIVTGQGVQALMGAFDTQVKSAQAIFAATLRDIISLCFNVDEVIGPEEKTIRGVDSGSPYEITYKPTKDIKNDYSADVRYGMLAGLNPAQGLIFMLQALGGKLISRDMAMRELPFTVNVTQELEKIEIEDMRSALLGSLTAYTQAIPQMATQGQDASEVVRKIAAVIKARQKGQALEDAIEATFAPQQQVPPAGAPTDAVEQMSPAPAGSPAGGSPLPEQPQARPDLQTMLSSLTGEGQGRSAVRTVRERAI
;
A
#
# COMPACT_ATOMS: atom_id res chain seq x y z
N MET A 1 22.77 -27.39 -11.39
CA MET A 1 22.31 -27.62 -10.02
C MET A 1 23.51 -27.77 -9.10
N LEU A 2 23.51 -27.12 -7.93
CA LEU A 2 24.54 -27.25 -6.91
C LEU A 2 24.31 -28.52 -6.11
N SER A 3 25.38 -29.16 -5.60
CA SER A 3 25.25 -30.26 -4.63
C SER A 3 24.79 -29.74 -3.28
N ILE A 4 24.27 -30.62 -2.40
CA ILE A 4 23.82 -30.21 -1.08
C ILE A 4 24.97 -29.64 -0.23
N GLU A 5 26.19 -30.17 -0.35
CA GLU A 5 27.37 -29.66 0.35
C GLU A 5 27.71 -28.23 -0.12
N GLN A 6 27.60 -27.96 -1.43
CA GLN A 6 27.84 -26.63 -1.99
C GLN A 6 26.76 -25.64 -1.53
N VAL A 7 25.49 -26.08 -1.48
CA VAL A 7 24.39 -25.26 -0.97
C VAL A 7 24.60 -24.95 0.53
N ALA A 8 24.91 -25.96 1.35
CA ALA A 8 25.16 -25.78 2.76
C ALA A 8 26.35 -24.80 3.01
N ALA A 9 27.46 -24.98 2.31
CA ALA A 9 28.61 -24.08 2.40
C ALA A 9 28.26 -22.64 2.00
N ARG A 10 27.42 -22.46 0.96
CA ARG A 10 26.93 -21.15 0.53
C ARG A 10 26.06 -20.50 1.61
N VAL A 11 25.13 -21.25 2.19
CA VAL A 11 24.25 -20.77 3.26
C VAL A 11 25.07 -20.37 4.49
N ASP A 12 26.06 -21.15 4.88
CA ASP A 12 26.93 -20.83 6.01
C ASP A 12 27.76 -19.56 5.75
N SER A 13 28.25 -19.39 4.52
CA SER A 13 28.93 -18.16 4.10
C SER A 13 28.01 -16.95 4.16
N LEU A 14 26.76 -17.06 3.69
CA LEU A 14 25.77 -15.98 3.77
C LEU A 14 25.42 -15.64 5.22
N ARG A 15 25.27 -16.63 6.07
CA ARG A 15 25.07 -16.46 7.52
C ARG A 15 26.22 -15.71 8.16
N TYR A 16 27.46 -16.13 7.88
CA TYR A 16 28.65 -15.50 8.44
C TYR A 16 28.76 -14.02 8.05
N ARG A 17 28.51 -13.70 6.76
CA ARG A 17 28.52 -12.30 6.29
C ARG A 17 27.45 -11.42 6.93
N ASN A 18 26.32 -11.98 7.34
CA ASN A 18 25.19 -11.25 7.88
C ASN A 18 25.05 -11.37 9.40
N HIS A 19 26.06 -11.87 10.11
CA HIS A 19 25.93 -12.13 11.56
C HIS A 19 25.69 -10.86 12.38
N GLU A 20 26.34 -9.73 12.02
CA GLU A 20 26.15 -8.45 12.69
C GLU A 20 24.73 -7.90 12.48
N ARG A 21 24.22 -8.03 11.24
CA ARG A 21 22.83 -7.68 10.93
C ARG A 21 21.85 -8.50 11.75
N ASP A 22 22.09 -9.81 11.85
CA ASP A 22 21.21 -10.71 12.58
C ASP A 22 21.20 -10.38 14.08
N ALA A 23 22.37 -10.01 14.66
CA ALA A 23 22.44 -9.54 16.03
C ALA A 23 21.61 -8.25 16.23
N ARG A 24 21.79 -7.23 15.37
CA ARG A 24 20.97 -6.00 15.42
C ARG A 24 19.48 -6.29 15.32
N ASN A 25 19.08 -7.15 14.39
CA ASN A 25 17.67 -7.52 14.19
C ASN A 25 17.06 -8.16 15.44
N LEU A 26 17.82 -9.00 16.13
CA LEU A 26 17.38 -9.61 17.40
C LEU A 26 17.28 -8.59 18.53
N ASP A 27 18.21 -7.63 18.60
CA ASP A 27 18.17 -6.55 19.58
C ASP A 27 16.94 -5.66 19.38
N VAL A 28 16.66 -5.24 18.13
CA VAL A 28 15.45 -4.46 17.80
C VAL A 28 14.19 -5.24 18.15
N LEU A 29 14.14 -6.54 17.81
CA LEU A 29 13.01 -7.40 18.15
C LEU A 29 12.80 -7.51 19.68
N ALA A 30 13.86 -7.68 20.43
CA ALA A 30 13.79 -7.79 21.89
C ALA A 30 13.28 -6.48 22.52
N VAL A 31 13.78 -5.34 22.05
CA VAL A 31 13.30 -4.03 22.52
C VAL A 31 11.83 -3.81 22.16
N ARG A 32 11.41 -4.14 20.94
CA ARG A 32 9.98 -4.03 20.54
C ARG A 32 9.07 -4.93 21.35
N LYS A 33 9.53 -6.13 21.73
CA LYS A 33 8.81 -7.06 22.62
C LYS A 33 8.80 -6.62 24.10
N GLY A 34 9.50 -5.56 24.44
CA GLY A 34 9.66 -5.13 25.82
C GLY A 34 10.73 -5.88 26.61
N ASN A 35 11.50 -6.79 26.00
CA ASN A 35 12.55 -7.57 26.65
C ASN A 35 13.88 -6.80 26.69
N ILE A 36 13.83 -5.53 27.09
CA ILE A 36 14.98 -4.61 27.08
C ILE A 36 16.11 -5.10 27.99
N ALA A 37 15.75 -5.59 29.17
CA ALA A 37 16.72 -6.12 30.13
C ALA A 37 17.48 -7.34 29.60
N GLN A 38 16.93 -8.13 28.70
CA GLN A 38 17.59 -9.28 28.09
C GLN A 38 18.71 -8.84 27.13
N VAL A 39 18.54 -7.75 26.42
CA VAL A 39 19.54 -7.21 25.48
C VAL A 39 20.67 -6.52 26.23
N TYR A 40 20.31 -5.80 27.29
CA TYR A 40 21.27 -5.02 28.10
C TYR A 40 21.13 -5.33 29.58
N PRO A 41 21.52 -6.53 30.01
CA PRO A 41 21.29 -7.01 31.38
C PRO A 41 21.95 -6.15 32.45
N ASN A 42 23.10 -5.54 32.14
CA ASN A 42 23.85 -4.70 33.10
C ASN A 42 23.43 -3.23 33.10
N PHE A 43 22.46 -2.85 32.25
CA PHE A 43 22.04 -1.47 32.08
C PHE A 43 20.93 -1.08 33.07
N PHE A 44 20.15 -2.04 33.50
CA PHE A 44 19.06 -1.89 34.44
C PHE A 44 19.34 -2.60 35.75
N PRO A 45 18.85 -2.10 36.90
CA PRO A 45 18.95 -2.79 38.18
C PRO A 45 18.22 -4.14 38.14
N GLU A 46 18.78 -5.12 38.86
CA GLU A 46 18.16 -6.45 38.97
C GLU A 46 16.79 -6.36 39.65
N GLY A 47 15.80 -7.07 39.11
CA GLY A 47 14.46 -7.16 39.69
C GLY A 47 13.52 -5.97 39.36
N VAL A 48 13.98 -5.00 38.58
CA VAL A 48 13.16 -3.86 38.16
C VAL A 48 12.70 -4.03 36.72
N ASP A 49 11.41 -3.76 36.45
CA ASP A 49 10.91 -3.75 35.10
C ASP A 49 11.52 -2.58 34.30
N ALA A 50 12.19 -2.90 33.19
CA ALA A 50 12.79 -1.91 32.31
C ALA A 50 11.77 -1.11 31.49
N ASN A 51 10.50 -1.54 31.47
CA ASN A 51 9.43 -0.96 30.66
C ASN A 51 8.64 0.12 31.42
N VAL A 52 9.33 1.07 32.04
CA VAL A 52 8.71 2.19 32.80
C VAL A 52 8.06 3.24 31.94
N VAL A 53 8.38 3.29 30.64
CA VAL A 53 7.76 4.22 29.67
C VAL A 53 7.29 3.48 28.45
N ALA A 54 6.32 4.08 27.76
CA ALA A 54 5.78 3.51 26.52
C ALA A 54 6.91 3.24 25.50
N ASN A 55 6.84 2.09 24.82
CA ASN A 55 7.79 1.72 23.79
C ASN A 55 7.49 2.52 22.51
N PHE A 56 8.14 3.66 22.36
CA PHE A 56 7.90 4.57 21.26
C PHE A 56 8.26 3.95 19.90
N ILE A 57 9.30 3.15 19.84
CA ILE A 57 9.71 2.44 18.63
C ILE A 57 8.60 1.52 18.11
N ASP A 58 7.97 0.76 19.01
CA ASP A 58 6.89 -0.16 18.64
C ASP A 58 5.62 0.59 18.20
N ILE A 59 5.28 1.69 18.88
CA ILE A 59 4.15 2.56 18.49
C ILE A 59 4.35 3.11 17.09
N VAL A 60 5.53 3.67 16.81
CA VAL A 60 5.88 4.24 15.50
C VAL A 60 5.90 3.16 14.41
N ALA A 61 6.45 1.98 14.72
CA ALA A 61 6.50 0.88 13.77
C ALA A 61 5.10 0.43 13.34
N ARG A 62 4.17 0.27 14.27
CA ARG A 62 2.78 -0.11 13.99
C ARG A 62 2.04 0.96 13.19
N ASP A 63 2.09 2.21 13.62
CA ASP A 63 1.40 3.31 12.92
C ASP A 63 1.92 3.49 11.48
N LEU A 64 3.23 3.45 11.27
CA LEU A 64 3.82 3.52 9.93
C LEU A 64 3.46 2.32 9.07
N SER A 65 3.48 1.11 9.64
CA SER A 65 3.15 -0.11 8.89
C SER A 65 1.70 -0.11 8.42
N GLU A 66 0.77 0.36 9.25
CA GLU A 66 -0.65 0.49 8.88
C GLU A 66 -0.87 1.44 7.69
N VAL A 67 -0.09 2.53 7.62
CA VAL A 67 -0.16 3.48 6.50
C VAL A 67 0.50 2.94 5.23
N MET A 68 1.52 2.10 5.36
CA MET A 68 2.28 1.54 4.23
C MET A 68 1.70 0.22 3.69
N ALA A 69 0.93 -0.50 4.49
CA ALA A 69 0.40 -1.83 4.18
C ALA A 69 -0.63 -1.89 3.03
N PRO A 70 -1.47 -0.88 2.76
CA PRO A 70 -2.46 -0.96 1.69
C PRO A 70 -1.83 -1.37 0.37
N LEU A 71 -2.52 -2.27 -0.35
CA LEU A 71 -2.06 -2.74 -1.65
C LEU A 71 -2.24 -1.65 -2.72
N PRO A 72 -1.30 -1.52 -3.65
CA PRO A 72 -1.44 -0.64 -4.80
C PRO A 72 -2.43 -1.21 -5.83
N ALA A 73 -2.96 -0.34 -6.68
CA ALA A 73 -3.72 -0.74 -7.84
C ALA A 73 -2.81 -1.40 -8.88
N VAL A 74 -3.32 -2.47 -9.47
CA VAL A 74 -2.66 -3.21 -10.56
C VAL A 74 -3.40 -2.95 -11.85
N ASN A 75 -2.69 -2.57 -12.89
CA ASN A 75 -3.24 -2.37 -14.22
C ASN A 75 -2.33 -3.02 -15.27
N CYS A 76 -2.88 -3.86 -16.12
CA CYS A 76 -2.19 -4.36 -17.30
C CYS A 76 -2.62 -3.51 -18.50
N SER A 77 -1.67 -2.88 -19.17
CA SER A 77 -1.93 -2.04 -20.32
C SER A 77 -1.94 -2.87 -21.61
N ALA A 78 -2.83 -2.54 -22.53
CA ALA A 78 -2.78 -3.10 -23.88
C ALA A 78 -1.67 -2.46 -24.68
N ALA A 79 -0.85 -3.27 -25.37
CA ALA A 79 0.20 -2.77 -26.27
C ALA A 79 -0.38 -1.91 -27.40
N ASN A 80 -1.60 -2.24 -27.86
CA ASN A 80 -2.35 -1.44 -28.82
C ASN A 80 -3.67 -0.99 -28.17
N GLN A 81 -3.73 0.27 -27.76
CA GLN A 81 -4.90 0.85 -27.09
C GLN A 81 -6.11 1.08 -28.00
N VAL A 82 -5.92 1.04 -29.31
CA VAL A 82 -7.00 1.23 -30.30
C VAL A 82 -7.82 -0.06 -30.51
N SER A 83 -7.22 -1.22 -30.26
CA SER A 83 -7.87 -2.51 -30.46
C SER A 83 -8.70 -2.93 -29.25
N ASP A 84 -10.01 -3.05 -29.39
CA ASP A 84 -10.93 -3.52 -28.35
C ASP A 84 -10.56 -4.92 -27.85
N ARG A 85 -10.10 -5.79 -28.75
CA ARG A 85 -9.62 -7.12 -28.40
C ARG A 85 -8.38 -7.04 -27.49
N ALA A 86 -7.43 -6.14 -27.80
CA ALA A 86 -6.23 -5.97 -26.98
C ALA A 86 -6.56 -5.39 -25.58
N ARG A 87 -7.54 -4.46 -25.49
CA ARG A 87 -8.06 -3.95 -24.23
C ARG A 87 -8.71 -5.06 -23.39
N SER A 88 -9.58 -5.86 -24.00
CA SER A 88 -10.22 -7.00 -23.31
C SER A 88 -9.22 -8.00 -22.74
N PHE A 89 -8.13 -8.29 -23.46
CA PHE A 89 -7.03 -9.14 -22.94
C PHE A 89 -6.29 -8.46 -21.79
N ALA A 90 -6.05 -7.15 -21.85
CA ALA A 90 -5.40 -6.41 -20.78
C ALA A 90 -6.28 -6.38 -19.50
N ASP A 91 -7.57 -6.13 -19.64
CA ASP A 91 -8.53 -6.16 -18.53
C ASP A 91 -8.60 -7.57 -17.91
N LYS A 92 -8.58 -8.61 -18.74
CA LYS A 92 -8.55 -9.99 -18.25
C LYS A 92 -7.29 -10.27 -17.45
N ARG A 93 -6.10 -9.83 -17.90
CA ARG A 93 -4.83 -9.95 -17.16
C ARG A 93 -4.86 -9.17 -15.85
N THR A 94 -5.45 -7.97 -15.84
CA THR A 94 -5.62 -7.17 -14.62
C THR A 94 -6.42 -7.93 -13.57
N ARG A 95 -7.53 -8.57 -13.95
CA ARG A 95 -8.34 -9.39 -13.04
C ARG A 95 -7.61 -10.64 -12.56
N ILE A 96 -6.82 -11.29 -13.44
CA ILE A 96 -5.98 -12.44 -13.07
C ILE A 96 -4.93 -12.00 -12.03
N ALA A 97 -4.25 -10.88 -12.25
CA ALA A 97 -3.26 -10.35 -11.29
C ALA A 97 -3.91 -9.99 -9.93
N SER A 98 -5.09 -9.36 -9.95
CA SER A 98 -5.85 -9.07 -8.72
C SER A 98 -6.27 -10.36 -7.99
N ASN A 99 -6.59 -11.42 -8.74
CA ASN A 99 -6.91 -12.70 -8.15
C ASN A 99 -5.71 -13.36 -7.46
N TYR A 100 -4.48 -13.22 -7.98
CA TYR A 100 -3.28 -13.72 -7.30
C TYR A 100 -3.10 -13.06 -5.93
N PHE A 101 -3.40 -11.77 -5.80
CA PHE A 101 -3.36 -11.07 -4.52
C PHE A 101 -4.42 -11.57 -3.55
N GLN A 102 -5.66 -11.77 -4.04
CA GLN A 102 -6.75 -12.29 -3.23
C GLN A 102 -6.50 -13.75 -2.79
N HIS A 103 -6.08 -14.62 -3.73
CA HIS A 103 -5.75 -16.02 -3.44
C HIS A 103 -4.64 -16.18 -2.41
N SER A 104 -3.70 -15.23 -2.39
CA SER A 104 -2.57 -15.22 -1.46
C SER A 104 -2.87 -14.53 -0.13
N ASP A 105 -4.07 -13.97 0.09
CA ASP A 105 -4.39 -13.11 1.24
C ASP A 105 -3.35 -11.99 1.44
N LEU A 106 -2.82 -11.46 0.32
CA LEU A 106 -1.68 -10.57 0.33
C LEU A 106 -1.97 -9.27 1.11
N ALA A 107 -3.22 -8.79 1.09
CA ALA A 107 -3.64 -7.61 1.83
C ALA A 107 -3.37 -7.74 3.34
N VAL A 108 -3.64 -8.92 3.91
CA VAL A 108 -3.38 -9.20 5.33
C VAL A 108 -1.88 -9.38 5.59
N GLN A 109 -1.18 -10.11 4.72
CA GLN A 109 0.25 -10.34 4.85
C GLN A 109 1.06 -9.03 4.77
N MET A 110 0.60 -8.03 4.01
CA MET A 110 1.30 -6.75 3.83
C MET A 110 1.41 -5.94 5.12
N TYR A 111 0.50 -6.08 6.09
CA TYR A 111 0.66 -5.43 7.39
C TYR A 111 1.94 -5.91 8.08
N SER A 112 2.17 -7.23 8.13
CA SER A 112 3.41 -7.80 8.64
C SER A 112 4.61 -7.46 7.74
N GLY A 113 4.43 -7.50 6.43
CA GLY A 113 5.48 -7.15 5.46
C GLY A 113 5.97 -5.71 5.61
N ALA A 114 5.06 -4.76 5.76
CA ALA A 114 5.39 -3.35 5.97
C ALA A 114 6.10 -3.13 7.31
N ASP A 115 5.65 -3.79 8.38
CA ASP A 115 6.30 -3.75 9.68
C ASP A 115 7.72 -4.31 9.63
N TRP A 116 7.92 -5.46 8.98
CA TRP A 116 9.24 -6.05 8.80
C TRP A 116 10.17 -5.21 7.92
N TYR A 117 9.62 -4.58 6.87
CA TYR A 117 10.38 -3.66 6.03
C TYR A 117 10.92 -2.47 6.83
N LEU A 118 10.11 -1.89 7.70
CA LEU A 118 10.51 -0.80 8.59
C LEU A 118 11.53 -1.26 9.62
N THR A 119 11.25 -2.38 10.25
CA THR A 119 12.03 -2.89 11.39
C THR A 119 13.38 -3.43 10.98
N TYR A 120 13.46 -4.17 9.86
CA TYR A 120 14.67 -4.88 9.43
C TYR A 120 15.28 -4.35 8.13
N GLY A 121 14.61 -3.39 7.48
CA GLY A 121 15.09 -2.77 6.25
C GLY A 121 14.90 -3.58 4.99
N PHE A 122 14.31 -4.77 5.05
CA PHE A 122 13.97 -5.58 3.88
C PHE A 122 12.84 -6.56 4.19
N VAL A 123 12.19 -7.03 3.15
CA VAL A 123 11.18 -8.09 3.25
C VAL A 123 11.21 -8.96 2.00
N PRO A 124 11.36 -10.29 2.15
CA PRO A 124 11.35 -11.23 1.04
C PRO A 124 9.92 -11.70 0.73
N PHE A 125 9.61 -11.76 -0.56
CA PHE A 125 8.40 -12.34 -1.13
C PHE A 125 8.78 -13.60 -1.89
N ILE A 126 8.15 -14.72 -1.57
CA ILE A 126 8.36 -16.01 -2.21
C ILE A 126 7.13 -16.33 -3.04
N ILE A 127 7.34 -16.76 -4.29
CA ILE A 127 6.28 -17.17 -5.18
C ILE A 127 6.37 -18.68 -5.37
N GLU A 128 5.32 -19.39 -5.02
CA GLU A 128 5.19 -20.84 -5.16
C GLU A 128 3.92 -21.15 -5.93
N LEU A 129 3.84 -22.31 -6.57
CA LEU A 129 2.58 -22.78 -7.14
C LEU A 129 1.79 -23.50 -6.04
N ASP A 130 0.55 -23.14 -5.87
CA ASP A 130 -0.39 -23.89 -5.01
C ASP A 130 -0.79 -25.18 -5.73
N ASP A 131 -0.50 -26.32 -5.12
CA ASP A 131 -0.73 -27.63 -5.74
C ASP A 131 -2.21 -27.98 -5.92
N GLU A 132 -3.09 -27.44 -5.06
CA GLU A 132 -4.54 -27.68 -5.13
C GLU A 132 -5.20 -26.75 -6.14
N ALA A 133 -4.97 -25.44 -6.00
CA ALA A 133 -5.59 -24.43 -6.84
C ALA A 133 -4.90 -24.27 -8.20
N ARG A 134 -3.69 -24.78 -8.34
CA ARG A 134 -2.81 -24.60 -9.54
C ARG A 134 -2.58 -23.14 -9.89
N LEU A 135 -2.66 -22.25 -8.89
CA LEU A 135 -2.46 -20.83 -9.01
C LEU A 135 -1.16 -20.41 -8.33
N PRO A 136 -0.47 -19.36 -8.82
CA PRO A 136 0.65 -18.75 -8.10
C PRO A 136 0.20 -18.22 -6.75
N ARG A 137 0.92 -18.58 -5.69
CA ARG A 137 0.71 -18.10 -4.33
C ARG A 137 1.90 -17.26 -3.90
N ILE A 138 1.63 -16.07 -3.40
CA ILE A 138 2.62 -15.13 -2.90
C ILE A 138 2.66 -15.25 -1.38
N ARG A 139 3.84 -15.46 -0.83
CA ARG A 139 4.08 -15.55 0.60
C ARG A 139 5.13 -14.53 1.03
N ILE A 140 4.81 -13.75 2.05
CA ILE A 140 5.75 -12.81 2.65
C ILE A 140 6.47 -13.53 3.80
N GLU A 141 7.80 -13.47 3.81
CA GLU A 141 8.61 -14.14 4.81
C GLU A 141 9.21 -13.17 5.83
N ASN A 142 9.29 -13.62 7.08
CA ASN A 142 9.97 -12.87 8.14
C ASN A 142 11.46 -12.73 7.81
N PRO A 143 12.04 -11.52 7.85
CA PRO A 143 13.47 -11.29 7.59
C PRO A 143 14.45 -11.97 8.56
N ILE A 144 14.03 -12.31 9.78
CA ILE A 144 14.91 -12.99 10.74
C ILE A 144 15.27 -14.37 10.22
N GLY A 145 16.57 -14.65 10.10
CA GLY A 145 17.07 -15.88 9.52
C GLY A 145 16.93 -15.97 7.99
N ALA A 146 16.65 -14.85 7.32
CA ALA A 146 16.60 -14.76 5.86
C ALA A 146 17.88 -14.15 5.30
N TYR A 147 18.46 -14.82 4.31
CA TYR A 147 19.75 -14.48 3.71
C TYR A 147 19.63 -14.34 2.20
N PRO A 148 19.19 -13.17 1.70
CA PRO A 148 19.22 -12.89 0.27
C PRO A 148 20.63 -12.57 -0.18
N GLU A 149 21.00 -13.07 -1.35
CA GLU A 149 22.22 -12.71 -2.08
C GLU A 149 21.84 -11.93 -3.34
N PHE A 150 22.52 -10.80 -3.56
CA PHE A 150 22.19 -9.91 -4.69
C PHE A 150 23.34 -9.89 -5.70
N ASP A 151 22.98 -9.72 -6.97
CA ASP A 151 23.92 -9.42 -8.04
C ASP A 151 24.32 -7.92 -8.02
N ARG A 152 25.22 -7.56 -8.94
CA ARG A 152 25.67 -6.16 -9.11
C ARG A 152 24.54 -5.18 -9.50
N TYR A 153 23.41 -5.69 -9.97
CA TYR A 153 22.23 -4.90 -10.33
C TYR A 153 21.19 -4.85 -9.22
N GLY A 154 21.47 -5.49 -8.09
CA GLY A 154 20.57 -5.55 -6.94
C GLY A 154 19.43 -6.56 -7.07
N ARG A 155 19.50 -7.49 -8.01
CA ARG A 155 18.54 -8.58 -8.15
C ARG A 155 18.92 -9.74 -7.24
N CYS A 156 17.94 -10.39 -6.62
CA CYS A 156 18.16 -11.57 -5.81
C CYS A 156 18.58 -12.74 -6.72
N VAL A 157 19.73 -13.36 -6.43
CA VAL A 157 20.27 -14.51 -7.19
C VAL A 157 20.26 -15.80 -6.39
N ALA A 158 20.27 -15.72 -5.07
CA ALA A 158 20.07 -16.83 -4.17
C ALA A 158 19.39 -16.36 -2.89
N PHE A 159 18.64 -17.21 -2.28
CA PHE A 159 17.93 -16.92 -1.06
C PHE A 159 17.93 -18.15 -0.15
N ALA A 160 18.31 -17.96 1.10
CA ALA A 160 18.20 -18.99 2.11
C ALA A 160 17.35 -18.49 3.29
N LYS A 161 16.49 -19.34 3.79
CA LYS A 161 15.66 -19.06 4.96
C LYS A 161 15.81 -20.19 5.97
N ARG A 162 16.13 -19.81 7.20
CA ARG A 162 16.23 -20.72 8.34
C ARG A 162 14.94 -20.65 9.16
N TYR A 163 14.40 -21.79 9.47
CA TYR A 163 13.25 -21.96 10.33
C TYR A 163 13.66 -22.75 11.56
N SER A 164 13.17 -22.37 12.73
CA SER A 164 13.20 -23.21 13.92
C SER A 164 11.81 -23.77 14.15
N MET A 165 11.68 -25.08 14.14
CA MET A 165 10.42 -25.76 14.37
C MET A 165 10.65 -26.97 15.28
N THR A 166 9.58 -27.50 15.86
CA THR A 166 9.69 -28.71 16.69
C THR A 166 9.90 -29.94 15.80
N LEU A 167 10.55 -30.96 16.37
CA LEU A 167 10.73 -32.22 15.67
C LEU A 167 9.38 -32.85 15.26
N GLY A 168 8.37 -32.73 16.12
CA GLY A 168 7.02 -33.23 15.83
C GLY A 168 6.37 -32.54 14.65
N GLU A 169 6.49 -31.20 14.53
CA GLU A 169 6.02 -30.45 13.36
C GLU A 169 6.75 -30.88 12.09
N LEU A 170 8.07 -31.04 12.16
CA LEU A 170 8.87 -31.44 11.01
C LEU A 170 8.49 -32.84 10.49
N VAL A 171 8.32 -33.80 11.41
CA VAL A 171 7.87 -35.17 11.07
C VAL A 171 6.46 -35.15 10.49
N SER A 172 5.58 -34.31 11.02
CA SER A 172 4.21 -34.16 10.48
C SER A 172 4.21 -33.60 9.06
N GLN A 173 5.10 -32.66 8.76
CA GLN A 173 5.21 -32.07 7.41
C GLN A 173 5.88 -33.01 6.41
N PHE A 174 6.83 -33.85 6.87
CA PHE A 174 7.62 -34.75 6.02
C PHE A 174 7.59 -36.19 6.55
N PRO A 175 6.42 -36.85 6.51
CA PRO A 175 6.26 -38.19 7.08
C PRO A 175 7.15 -39.24 6.40
N GLU A 176 7.56 -39.01 5.17
CA GLU A 176 8.44 -39.90 4.41
C GLU A 176 9.83 -40.06 5.07
N TYR A 177 10.27 -39.05 5.80
CA TYR A 177 11.57 -38.96 6.44
C TYR A 177 11.53 -39.26 7.95
N ASP A 178 10.41 -39.76 8.48
CA ASP A 178 10.18 -40.06 9.88
C ASP A 178 11.37 -40.83 10.50
N ARG A 179 11.78 -41.94 9.91
CA ARG A 179 12.89 -42.76 10.41
C ARG A 179 14.23 -42.04 10.45
N GLN A 180 14.47 -41.16 9.49
CA GLN A 180 15.75 -40.41 9.41
C GLN A 180 15.75 -39.21 10.36
N LEU A 181 14.58 -38.63 10.61
CA LEU A 181 14.39 -37.53 11.55
C LEU A 181 14.38 -38.00 13.00
N LEU A 182 13.72 -39.11 13.32
CA LEU A 182 13.66 -39.70 14.67
C LEU A 182 14.89 -40.55 15.02
N GLY A 183 15.65 -41.03 14.02
CA GLY A 183 16.76 -41.94 14.20
C GLY A 183 16.34 -43.39 14.48
N SER A 184 17.32 -44.27 14.66
CA SER A 184 17.07 -45.71 14.91
C SER A 184 16.31 -46.00 16.23
N ASP A 185 16.43 -45.09 17.20
CA ASP A 185 15.80 -45.21 18.53
C ASP A 185 14.54 -44.33 18.65
N GLY A 186 13.76 -44.22 17.58
CA GLY A 186 12.68 -43.26 17.32
C GLY A 186 11.64 -43.01 18.41
N TYR A 187 11.58 -43.83 19.45
CA TYR A 187 10.62 -43.65 20.55
C TYR A 187 11.16 -42.83 21.75
N ASN A 188 12.42 -42.47 21.76
CA ASN A 188 13.03 -41.76 22.90
C ASN A 188 13.45 -40.28 22.57
N GLN A 189 13.11 -39.78 21.41
CA GLN A 189 13.42 -38.38 21.09
C GLN A 189 12.30 -37.45 21.55
N ASP A 190 12.71 -36.32 22.16
CA ASP A 190 11.78 -35.27 22.54
C ASP A 190 11.18 -34.60 21.27
N LEU A 191 9.92 -34.87 20.99
CA LEU A 191 9.21 -34.27 19.86
C LEU A 191 9.11 -32.75 19.95
N ASN A 192 9.30 -32.17 21.14
CA ASN A 192 9.35 -30.72 21.36
C ASN A 192 10.73 -30.12 21.12
N ALA A 193 11.75 -30.96 20.85
CA ALA A 193 13.11 -30.47 20.57
C ALA A 193 13.09 -29.54 19.32
N GLN A 194 13.70 -28.37 19.47
CA GLN A 194 13.82 -27.39 18.39
C GLN A 194 14.87 -27.85 17.36
N ILE A 195 14.43 -27.99 16.13
CA ILE A 195 15.28 -28.36 14.99
C ILE A 195 15.30 -27.23 13.99
N GLU A 196 16.48 -26.96 13.45
CA GLU A 196 16.67 -26.01 12.39
C GLU A 196 16.47 -26.68 11.03
N MET A 197 15.59 -26.11 10.22
CA MET A 197 15.35 -26.46 8.81
C MET A 197 15.76 -25.25 7.95
N VAL A 198 16.37 -25.51 6.81
CA VAL A 198 16.77 -24.49 5.85
C VAL A 198 16.03 -24.73 4.53
N ARG A 199 15.41 -23.66 4.02
CA ARG A 199 14.93 -23.59 2.64
C ARG A 199 15.87 -22.73 1.83
N TYR A 200 16.34 -23.26 0.72
CA TYR A 200 17.23 -22.59 -0.21
C TYR A 200 16.59 -22.50 -1.60
N TYR A 201 16.72 -21.33 -2.21
CA TYR A 201 16.22 -21.05 -3.56
C TYR A 201 17.33 -20.44 -4.40
N ASP A 202 17.47 -20.92 -5.62
CA ASP A 202 18.24 -20.28 -6.67
C ASP A 202 17.48 -20.35 -8.02
N LYS A 203 18.09 -19.90 -9.08
CA LYS A 203 17.46 -19.90 -10.41
C LYS A 203 17.23 -21.33 -10.96
N ASP A 204 17.98 -22.32 -10.50
CA ASP A 204 18.01 -23.68 -11.06
C ASP A 204 17.25 -24.68 -10.17
N GLN A 205 17.11 -24.41 -8.86
CA GLN A 205 16.54 -25.37 -7.90
C GLN A 205 16.02 -24.72 -6.63
N SER A 206 15.12 -25.44 -5.94
CA SER A 206 14.75 -25.20 -4.55
C SER A 206 15.08 -26.43 -3.72
N ILE A 207 15.68 -26.25 -2.54
CA ILE A 207 16.08 -27.34 -1.65
C ILE A 207 15.60 -27.05 -0.25
N ILE A 208 15.06 -28.08 0.42
CA ILE A 208 14.72 -28.06 1.84
C ILE A 208 15.60 -29.11 2.52
N TYR A 209 16.38 -28.71 3.52
CA TYR A 209 17.26 -29.62 4.23
C TYR A 209 17.39 -29.29 5.70
N VAL A 210 17.87 -30.28 6.48
CA VAL A 210 18.12 -30.17 7.93
C VAL A 210 19.63 -30.23 8.18
N PRO A 211 20.30 -29.09 8.52
CA PRO A 211 21.76 -29.02 8.64
C PRO A 211 22.32 -29.96 9.73
N ARG A 212 21.66 -30.02 10.88
CA ARG A 212 22.13 -30.84 12.03
C ARG A 212 21.97 -32.34 11.86
N ARG A 213 21.34 -32.81 10.78
CA ARG A 213 21.18 -34.23 10.43
C ARG A 213 21.99 -34.56 9.17
N SER A 214 23.29 -34.23 9.17
CA SER A 214 24.18 -34.45 8.02
C SER A 214 23.65 -33.88 6.71
N ASN A 215 23.04 -32.69 6.76
CA ASN A 215 22.37 -32.05 5.62
C ASN A 215 21.30 -32.91 4.97
N LEU A 216 20.47 -33.58 5.79
CA LEU A 216 19.38 -34.41 5.29
C LEU A 216 18.47 -33.59 4.37
N VAL A 217 18.39 -33.96 3.10
CA VAL A 217 17.52 -33.33 2.11
C VAL A 217 16.11 -33.89 2.26
N LEU A 218 15.16 -33.04 2.58
CA LEU A 218 13.73 -33.37 2.69
C LEU A 218 12.98 -33.18 1.38
N SER A 219 13.39 -32.17 0.60
CA SER A 219 12.79 -31.91 -0.72
C SER A 219 13.83 -31.24 -1.60
N GLN A 220 13.89 -31.65 -2.86
CA GLN A 220 14.69 -31.00 -3.88
C GLN A 220 13.87 -30.96 -5.17
N ALA A 221 13.61 -29.76 -5.67
CA ALA A 221 12.87 -29.55 -6.89
C ALA A 221 13.71 -28.69 -7.86
N ALA A 222 13.73 -29.10 -9.13
CA ALA A 222 14.28 -28.27 -10.19
C ALA A 222 13.34 -27.08 -10.45
N ASN A 223 13.92 -25.92 -10.69
CA ASN A 223 13.15 -24.75 -11.05
C ASN A 223 12.97 -24.65 -12.58
N PRO A 224 11.80 -24.94 -13.12
CA PRO A 224 11.58 -24.96 -14.56
C PRO A 224 11.59 -23.57 -15.20
N LEU A 225 11.46 -22.51 -14.42
CA LEU A 225 11.44 -21.13 -14.91
C LEU A 225 12.82 -20.59 -15.27
N GLY A 226 13.89 -21.14 -14.68
CA GLY A 226 15.24 -20.58 -14.79
C GLY A 226 15.37 -19.15 -14.25
N LYS A 227 14.40 -18.69 -13.46
CA LYS A 227 14.36 -17.37 -12.80
C LYS A 227 14.25 -17.56 -11.30
N MET A 228 14.75 -16.57 -10.56
CA MET A 228 14.62 -16.57 -9.10
C MET A 228 13.15 -16.42 -8.68
N MET A 229 12.64 -17.31 -7.83
CA MET A 229 11.27 -17.29 -7.33
C MET A 229 11.10 -16.42 -6.07
N VAL A 230 12.12 -15.66 -5.72
CA VAL A 230 12.12 -14.77 -4.56
C VAL A 230 12.43 -13.36 -4.99
N VAL A 231 11.58 -12.42 -4.63
CA VAL A 231 11.76 -10.99 -4.84
C VAL A 231 11.90 -10.33 -3.47
N VAL A 232 12.87 -9.43 -3.33
CA VAL A 232 13.15 -8.80 -2.04
C VAL A 232 12.94 -7.30 -2.15
N ALA A 233 11.95 -6.77 -1.41
CA ALA A 233 11.85 -5.35 -1.18
C ALA A 233 12.90 -4.94 -0.15
N ARG A 234 13.76 -3.98 -0.48
CA ARG A 234 14.81 -3.50 0.42
C ARG A 234 14.83 -1.98 0.51
N LYS A 235 15.12 -1.48 1.69
CA LYS A 235 15.34 -0.06 1.93
C LYS A 235 16.71 0.34 1.37
N PRO A 236 16.83 1.45 0.64
CA PRO A 236 18.13 1.96 0.23
C PRO A 236 19.00 2.30 1.44
N SER A 237 20.26 1.88 1.42
CA SER A 237 21.27 2.22 2.41
C SER A 237 22.54 2.72 1.73
N ILE A 238 23.41 3.42 2.49
CA ILE A 238 24.62 4.04 1.96
C ILE A 238 25.63 2.98 1.50
N ASP A 239 25.74 1.89 2.24
CA ASP A 239 26.72 0.83 2.08
C ASP A 239 26.15 -0.46 1.44
N GLY A 240 24.85 -0.47 1.11
CA GLY A 240 24.14 -1.65 0.62
C GLY A 240 23.75 -2.64 1.71
N GLU A 241 24.06 -2.37 2.98
CA GLU A 241 23.56 -3.15 4.11
C GLU A 241 22.05 -3.00 4.28
N MET A 242 21.40 -4.07 4.71
CA MET A 242 19.98 -4.03 5.07
C MET A 242 19.85 -3.52 6.50
N ARG A 243 19.43 -2.25 6.64
CA ARG A 243 19.23 -1.57 7.92
C ARG A 243 17.80 -1.17 8.13
N GLY A 244 17.29 -1.45 9.33
CA GLY A 244 15.99 -0.98 9.78
C GLY A 244 15.96 0.52 10.02
N GLN A 245 14.77 1.05 10.26
CA GLN A 245 14.59 2.46 10.61
C GLN A 245 14.97 2.75 12.05
N PHE A 246 14.93 1.75 12.90
CA PHE A 246 15.07 1.88 14.34
C PHE A 246 16.49 1.56 14.84
N ASP A 247 17.37 1.05 13.98
CA ASP A 247 18.72 0.66 14.34
C ASP A 247 19.50 1.81 15.00
N ASP A 248 19.37 3.02 14.47
CA ASP A 248 20.10 4.20 14.95
C ASP A 248 19.49 4.83 16.21
N VAL A 249 18.23 4.54 16.51
CA VAL A 249 17.49 5.15 17.65
C VAL A 249 17.30 4.21 18.84
N LEU A 250 17.76 2.97 18.71
CA LEU A 250 17.63 1.96 19.74
C LEU A 250 18.26 2.41 21.06
N GLY A 251 19.49 2.95 21.00
CA GLY A 251 20.21 3.47 22.16
C GLY A 251 19.49 4.62 22.86
N ILE A 252 18.81 5.48 22.09
CA ILE A 252 18.04 6.61 22.65
C ILE A 252 16.83 6.09 23.44
N GLN A 253 16.12 5.10 22.92
CA GLN A 253 14.99 4.47 23.63
C GLN A 253 15.44 3.83 24.93
N LEU A 254 16.60 3.18 24.95
CA LEU A 254 17.18 2.57 26.15
C LEU A 254 17.53 3.61 27.20
N LEU A 255 18.23 4.68 26.80
CA LEU A 255 18.55 5.80 27.68
C LEU A 255 17.30 6.43 28.27
N ARG A 256 16.27 6.65 27.46
CA ARG A 256 14.98 7.18 27.88
C ARG A 256 14.35 6.32 28.98
N ASN A 257 14.33 5.00 28.81
CA ASN A 257 13.81 4.07 29.81
C ASN A 257 14.62 4.15 31.11
N ARG A 258 15.94 4.19 31.03
CA ARG A 258 16.81 4.30 32.19
C ARG A 258 16.64 5.63 32.94
N PHE A 259 16.56 6.76 32.21
CA PHE A 259 16.32 8.06 32.84
C PHE A 259 14.96 8.14 33.53
N ALA A 260 13.91 7.55 32.93
CA ALA A 260 12.60 7.49 33.55
C ALA A 260 12.63 6.69 34.86
N LEU A 261 13.34 5.57 34.87
CA LEU A 261 13.53 4.76 36.08
C LEU A 261 14.28 5.53 37.16
N LEU A 262 15.39 6.19 36.83
CA LEU A 262 16.13 7.01 37.76
C LEU A 262 15.31 8.20 38.31
N ALA A 263 14.47 8.79 37.47
CA ALA A 263 13.56 9.85 37.89
C ALA A 263 12.50 9.34 38.88
N MET A 264 11.96 8.14 38.65
CA MET A 264 11.03 7.49 39.58
C MET A 264 11.70 7.16 40.93
N GLU A 265 12.89 6.58 40.91
CA GLU A 265 13.67 6.31 42.12
C GLU A 265 14.00 7.59 42.89
N ALA A 266 14.40 8.66 42.19
CA ALA A 266 14.68 9.94 42.81
C ALA A 266 13.40 10.56 43.44
N ALA A 267 12.26 10.42 42.75
CA ALA A 267 10.99 10.87 43.28
C ALA A 267 10.59 10.07 44.55
N GLU A 268 10.75 8.74 44.52
CA GLU A 268 10.48 7.88 45.69
C GLU A 268 11.37 8.25 46.86
N LYS A 269 12.67 8.39 46.64
CA LYS A 269 13.63 8.81 47.69
C LYS A 269 13.33 10.23 48.21
N SER A 270 12.83 11.12 47.39
CA SER A 270 12.43 12.46 47.81
C SER A 270 11.18 12.43 48.69
N VAL A 271 10.20 11.56 48.39
CA VAL A 271 9.00 11.35 49.18
C VAL A 271 9.33 10.64 50.52
N GLN A 272 10.18 9.64 50.44
CA GLN A 272 10.61 8.85 51.61
C GLN A 272 11.95 9.35 52.16
N ALA A 273 12.21 10.64 52.07
CA ALA A 273 13.47 11.22 52.51
C ALA A 273 13.82 10.85 53.97
N PRO A 274 15.08 10.47 54.24
CA PRO A 274 15.51 10.10 55.59
C PRO A 274 15.32 11.26 56.56
N ILE A 275 14.90 10.92 57.76
CA ILE A 275 14.70 11.86 58.85
C ILE A 275 15.93 11.85 59.73
N VAL A 276 16.51 13.00 59.96
CA VAL A 276 17.58 13.18 60.94
C VAL A 276 16.96 13.42 62.30
N LEU A 277 17.35 12.60 63.26
CA LEU A 277 16.85 12.69 64.64
C LEU A 277 18.01 13.02 65.58
N PRO A 278 17.81 13.87 66.57
CA PRO A 278 18.72 14.03 67.70
C PRO A 278 18.88 12.71 68.48
N GLN A 279 20.01 12.51 69.11
CA GLN A 279 20.35 11.26 69.87
C GLN A 279 19.40 10.97 71.04
N ASP A 280 18.66 11.95 71.49
CA ASP A 280 17.68 11.84 72.59
C ASP A 280 16.32 11.24 72.16
N VAL A 281 16.08 11.08 70.88
CA VAL A 281 14.84 10.47 70.35
C VAL A 281 15.07 8.97 70.14
N GLN A 282 14.42 8.13 70.99
CA GLN A 282 14.53 6.67 70.91
C GLN A 282 13.52 6.02 69.96
N GLU A 283 12.35 6.64 69.82
CA GLU A 283 11.28 6.13 68.92
C GLU A 283 10.73 7.25 68.07
N LEU A 284 10.57 6.96 66.76
CA LEU A 284 9.95 7.87 65.82
C LEU A 284 8.53 7.38 65.49
N GLN A 285 7.54 8.09 65.93
CA GLN A 285 6.16 7.90 65.49
C GLN A 285 5.83 8.90 64.36
N LEU A 286 5.37 8.36 63.22
CA LEU A 286 4.97 9.15 62.03
C LEU A 286 3.44 9.10 61.87
N GLY A 287 2.80 10.23 61.89
CA GLY A 287 1.34 10.38 61.70
C GLY A 287 0.87 11.79 62.02
N GLY A 288 -0.34 12.10 61.66
CA GLY A 288 -0.91 13.44 61.92
C GLY A 288 -0.98 13.82 63.39
N ASP A 289 -1.07 12.82 64.26
CA ASP A 289 -1.16 13.00 65.74
C ASP A 289 0.15 12.61 66.45
N ALA A 290 1.24 12.40 65.71
CA ALA A 290 2.51 11.99 66.30
C ALA A 290 3.17 13.14 67.04
N VAL A 291 3.57 12.87 68.32
CA VAL A 291 4.28 13.84 69.17
C VAL A 291 5.70 13.36 69.36
N ILE A 292 6.66 14.07 68.78
CA ILE A 292 8.11 13.80 68.94
C ILE A 292 8.60 14.69 70.09
N ARG A 293 9.07 14.06 71.19
CA ARG A 293 9.67 14.76 72.33
C ARG A 293 11.18 14.73 72.23
N THR A 294 11.80 15.90 72.13
CA THR A 294 13.24 16.05 72.01
C THR A 294 13.72 17.33 72.70
N ALA A 295 14.94 17.31 73.24
CA ALA A 295 15.58 18.48 73.80
C ALA A 295 15.99 19.51 72.71
N ASN A 296 16.17 19.03 71.46
CA ASN A 296 16.56 19.89 70.32
C ASN A 296 15.56 19.72 69.14
N PRO A 297 14.41 20.44 69.16
CA PRO A 297 13.40 20.34 68.10
C PRO A 297 13.92 20.71 66.72
N ALA A 298 14.89 21.62 66.62
CA ALA A 298 15.51 22.03 65.34
C ALA A 298 16.39 20.94 64.74
N GLY A 299 16.79 19.94 65.54
CA GLY A 299 17.53 18.77 65.08
C GLY A 299 16.67 17.72 64.40
N VAL A 300 15.35 17.76 64.56
CA VAL A 300 14.41 16.88 63.86
C VAL A 300 14.11 17.51 62.49
N ARG A 301 14.75 16.98 61.47
CA ARG A 301 14.55 17.50 60.10
C ARG A 301 14.53 16.38 59.08
N ARG A 302 13.71 16.53 58.08
CA ARG A 302 13.72 15.71 56.90
C ARG A 302 14.86 16.19 55.98
N VAL A 303 15.67 15.29 55.45
CA VAL A 303 16.70 15.64 54.50
C VAL A 303 16.00 16.02 53.19
N GLU A 304 16.10 17.30 52.81
CA GLU A 304 15.53 17.75 51.54
C GLU A 304 16.38 17.19 50.37
N LEU A 305 15.88 16.18 49.71
CA LEU A 305 16.43 15.66 48.48
C LEU A 305 15.77 16.41 47.32
N THR A 306 16.46 17.38 46.75
CA THR A 306 15.97 18.12 45.58
C THR A 306 16.09 17.24 44.36
N LEU A 307 14.95 17.09 43.65
CA LEU A 307 14.95 16.44 42.34
C LEU A 307 15.80 17.24 41.35
N PRO A 308 16.78 16.62 40.67
CA PRO A 308 17.61 17.33 39.71
C PRO A 308 16.76 17.76 38.51
N GLN A 309 16.47 19.06 38.40
CA GLN A 309 15.70 19.62 37.28
C GLN A 309 16.34 19.31 35.91
N GLY A 310 17.67 19.18 35.88
CA GLY A 310 18.41 18.75 34.68
C GLY A 310 17.97 17.39 34.13
N ALA A 311 17.55 16.45 34.99
CA ALA A 311 17.09 15.13 34.54
C ALA A 311 15.79 15.21 33.71
N PHE A 312 14.88 16.09 34.05
CA PHE A 312 13.65 16.28 33.27
C PHE A 312 13.94 16.98 31.93
N THR A 313 14.92 17.90 31.91
CA THR A 313 15.36 18.53 30.67
C THR A 313 15.98 17.51 29.73
N GLU A 314 16.87 16.64 30.23
CA GLU A 314 17.48 15.54 29.46
C GLU A 314 16.43 14.56 28.95
N GLN A 315 15.42 14.21 29.72
CA GLN A 315 14.33 13.35 29.26
C GLN A 315 13.56 13.97 28.10
N ASN A 316 13.32 15.27 28.12
CA ASN A 316 12.67 16.00 27.03
C ASN A 316 13.55 16.01 25.76
N ILE A 317 14.87 16.21 25.91
CA ILE A 317 15.83 16.14 24.80
C ILE A 317 15.80 14.73 24.18
N LEU A 318 15.88 13.67 25.00
CA LEU A 318 15.82 12.29 24.50
C LEU A 318 14.50 11.98 23.78
N ASN A 319 13.37 12.53 24.25
CA ASN A 319 12.10 12.39 23.57
C ASN A 319 12.10 13.10 22.20
N GLN A 320 12.72 14.28 22.11
CA GLN A 320 12.84 15.02 20.84
C GLN A 320 13.79 14.30 19.87
N GLU A 321 14.95 13.86 20.34
CA GLU A 321 15.91 13.08 19.55
C GLU A 321 15.29 11.77 19.00
N LEU A 322 14.52 11.07 19.83
CA LEU A 322 13.82 9.86 19.42
C LEU A 322 12.78 10.13 18.31
N ARG A 323 12.05 11.24 18.40
CA ARG A 323 11.11 11.67 17.35
C ARG A 323 11.82 12.05 16.06
N VAL A 324 12.89 12.83 16.16
CA VAL A 324 13.70 13.22 15.00
C VAL A 324 14.31 11.99 14.33
N GLY A 325 14.92 11.11 15.10
CA GLY A 325 15.56 9.90 14.58
C GLY A 325 14.57 8.92 13.94
N THR A 326 13.36 8.78 14.49
CA THR A 326 12.29 7.96 13.88
C THR A 326 11.56 8.68 12.76
N ARG A 327 11.80 9.98 12.53
CA ARG A 327 11.09 10.84 11.58
C ARG A 327 9.56 10.83 11.79
N TYR A 328 9.14 10.70 13.03
CA TYR A 328 7.73 10.62 13.39
C TYR A 328 7.21 11.97 13.87
N PRO A 329 6.27 12.62 13.14
CA PRO A 329 5.83 13.96 13.45
C PRO A 329 4.97 14.01 14.72
N GLU A 330 5.13 15.07 15.48
CA GLU A 330 4.40 15.30 16.74
C GLU A 330 2.88 15.41 16.55
N SER A 331 2.46 15.92 15.39
CA SER A 331 1.05 16.03 15.00
C SER A 331 0.30 14.69 14.99
N ARG A 332 1.00 13.57 14.75
CA ARG A 332 0.39 12.22 14.79
C ARG A 332 0.12 11.72 16.20
N THR A 333 0.82 12.21 17.20
CA THR A 333 0.56 11.89 18.61
C THR A 333 -0.57 12.71 19.24
N GLY A 334 -1.25 13.55 18.43
CA GLY A 334 -2.34 14.41 18.91
C GLY A 334 -1.89 15.70 19.61
N ASN A 335 -0.58 15.92 19.73
CA ASN A 335 -0.04 17.13 20.32
C ASN A 335 0.18 18.19 19.22
N ILE A 336 -0.89 18.88 18.87
CA ILE A 336 -0.86 19.97 17.89
C ILE A 336 -0.74 21.28 18.66
N ASP A 337 0.31 22.04 18.41
CA ASP A 337 0.45 23.38 18.96
C ASP A 337 -0.68 24.27 18.40
N ALA A 338 -1.47 24.85 19.31
CA ALA A 338 -2.65 25.66 18.96
C ALA A 338 -2.32 26.86 18.05
N SER A 339 -1.03 27.25 17.97
CA SER A 339 -0.55 28.32 17.08
C SER A 339 -0.47 27.91 15.60
N ILE A 340 -0.52 26.59 15.28
CA ILE A 340 -0.32 26.04 13.94
C ILE A 340 -1.64 25.48 13.34
N VAL A 341 -2.79 25.84 13.89
CA VAL A 341 -4.11 25.30 13.51
C VAL A 341 -4.59 25.68 12.10
N THR A 342 -3.71 26.10 11.21
CA THR A 342 -4.07 26.23 9.79
C THR A 342 -3.82 24.89 9.07
N GLY A 343 -4.77 24.44 8.23
CA GLY A 343 -4.62 23.21 7.46
C GLY A 343 -3.29 23.12 6.68
N GLN A 344 -2.74 24.24 6.24
CA GLN A 344 -1.43 24.32 5.59
C GLN A 344 -0.25 24.09 6.55
N GLY A 345 -0.35 24.55 7.80
CA GLY A 345 0.69 24.31 8.81
C GLY A 345 0.78 22.84 9.19
N VAL A 346 -0.36 22.17 9.37
CA VAL A 346 -0.41 20.72 9.63
C VAL A 346 0.16 19.93 8.43
N GLN A 347 -0.15 20.33 7.20
CA GLN A 347 0.42 19.71 5.99
C GLN A 347 1.94 19.85 5.90
N ALA A 348 2.48 21.01 6.23
CA ALA A 348 3.93 21.21 6.23
C ALA A 348 4.63 20.29 7.25
N LEU A 349 4.03 20.11 8.45
CA LEU A 349 4.54 19.20 9.46
C LEU A 349 4.46 17.72 9.04
N MET A 350 3.45 17.36 8.25
CA MET A 350 3.29 15.99 7.74
C MET A 350 4.20 15.69 6.55
N GLY A 351 4.77 16.70 5.89
CA GLY A 351 5.50 16.53 4.62
C GLY A 351 6.69 15.56 4.69
N ALA A 352 7.44 15.53 5.80
CA ALA A 352 8.55 14.58 5.98
C ALA A 352 8.05 13.13 6.15
N PHE A 353 6.95 12.94 6.86
CA PHE A 353 6.28 11.66 7.03
C PHE A 353 5.73 11.15 5.70
N ASP A 354 5.01 11.99 4.96
CA ASP A 354 4.46 11.64 3.65
C ASP A 354 5.55 11.24 2.65
N THR A 355 6.69 11.91 2.67
CA THR A 355 7.84 11.58 1.82
C THR A 355 8.39 10.18 2.14
N GLN A 356 8.47 9.81 3.41
CA GLN A 356 8.92 8.50 3.86
C GLN A 356 7.95 7.39 3.44
N VAL A 357 6.64 7.61 3.63
CA VAL A 357 5.59 6.68 3.20
C VAL A 357 5.62 6.50 1.68
N LYS A 358 5.69 7.59 0.90
CA LYS A 358 5.78 7.54 -0.57
C LYS A 358 7.02 6.80 -1.06
N SER A 359 8.17 6.98 -0.41
CA SER A 359 9.39 6.25 -0.76
C SER A 359 9.22 4.75 -0.54
N ALA A 360 8.64 4.32 0.58
CA ALA A 360 8.35 2.91 0.83
C ALA A 360 7.32 2.35 -0.13
N GLN A 361 6.24 3.09 -0.40
CA GLN A 361 5.21 2.71 -1.38
C GLN A 361 5.78 2.55 -2.79
N ALA A 362 6.71 3.42 -3.22
CA ALA A 362 7.39 3.28 -4.51
C ALA A 362 8.22 1.99 -4.60
N ILE A 363 8.89 1.60 -3.50
CA ILE A 363 9.64 0.35 -3.44
C ILE A 363 8.70 -0.85 -3.47
N PHE A 364 7.62 -0.83 -2.71
CA PHE A 364 6.61 -1.89 -2.75
C PHE A 364 5.94 -1.99 -4.12
N ALA A 365 5.61 -0.88 -4.78
CA ALA A 365 5.05 -0.89 -6.13
C ALA A 365 5.99 -1.55 -7.14
N ALA A 366 7.28 -1.19 -7.10
CA ALA A 366 8.30 -1.82 -7.95
C ALA A 366 8.44 -3.32 -7.67
N THR A 367 8.48 -3.70 -6.37
CA THR A 367 8.57 -5.10 -5.95
C THR A 367 7.35 -5.91 -6.39
N LEU A 368 6.13 -5.37 -6.18
CA LEU A 368 4.89 -6.05 -6.55
C LEU A 368 4.72 -6.16 -8.07
N ARG A 369 5.21 -5.19 -8.84
CA ARG A 369 5.28 -5.30 -10.30
C ARG A 369 6.14 -6.49 -10.73
N ASP A 370 7.32 -6.65 -10.12
CA ASP A 370 8.22 -7.76 -10.42
C ASP A 370 7.61 -9.11 -9.98
N ILE A 371 6.89 -9.12 -8.85
CA ILE A 371 6.13 -10.28 -8.34
C ILE A 371 5.04 -10.68 -9.34
N ILE A 372 4.22 -9.75 -9.81
CA ILE A 372 3.15 -10.05 -10.77
C ILE A 372 3.73 -10.60 -12.06
N SER A 373 4.81 -9.99 -12.57
CA SER A 373 5.51 -10.50 -13.75
C SER A 373 5.99 -11.94 -13.56
N LEU A 374 6.47 -12.27 -12.35
CA LEU A 374 6.90 -13.61 -12.01
C LEU A 374 5.70 -14.56 -11.83
N CYS A 375 4.60 -14.12 -11.23
CA CYS A 375 3.37 -14.91 -11.11
C CYS A 375 2.80 -15.29 -12.48
N PHE A 376 2.74 -14.34 -13.42
CA PHE A 376 2.33 -14.64 -14.79
C PHE A 376 3.23 -15.69 -15.44
N ASN A 377 4.54 -15.61 -15.21
CA ASN A 377 5.50 -16.57 -15.72
C ASN A 377 5.32 -17.96 -15.08
N VAL A 378 5.12 -18.03 -13.76
CA VAL A 378 4.81 -19.29 -13.04
C VAL A 378 3.54 -19.91 -13.58
N ASP A 379 2.51 -19.10 -13.76
CA ASP A 379 1.19 -19.55 -14.21
C ASP A 379 1.25 -20.11 -15.65
N GLU A 380 2.01 -19.46 -16.53
CA GLU A 380 2.15 -19.90 -17.94
C GLU A 380 3.02 -21.14 -18.08
N VAL A 381 4.12 -21.26 -17.34
CA VAL A 381 5.12 -22.32 -17.51
C VAL A 381 4.80 -23.55 -16.65
N ILE A 382 4.42 -23.34 -15.38
CA ILE A 382 4.21 -24.44 -14.44
C ILE A 382 2.75 -24.87 -14.40
N GLY A 383 1.82 -23.92 -14.56
CA GLY A 383 0.37 -24.17 -14.52
C GLY A 383 -0.35 -23.86 -15.82
N PRO A 384 0.01 -24.45 -17.01
CA PRO A 384 -0.54 -24.05 -18.31
C PRO A 384 -1.99 -24.47 -18.57
N GLU A 385 -2.63 -25.12 -17.61
CA GLU A 385 -3.98 -25.67 -17.70
C GLU A 385 -5.04 -24.57 -17.78
N GLU A 386 -6.22 -24.91 -18.27
CA GLU A 386 -7.37 -23.99 -18.23
C GLU A 386 -7.93 -23.92 -16.82
N LYS A 387 -8.14 -22.70 -16.34
CA LYS A 387 -8.54 -22.41 -14.96
C LYS A 387 -9.71 -21.48 -14.92
N THR A 388 -10.57 -21.68 -13.92
CA THR A 388 -11.67 -20.75 -13.61
C THR A 388 -11.39 -20.11 -12.28
N ILE A 389 -11.23 -18.80 -12.29
CA ILE A 389 -11.02 -17.97 -11.11
C ILE A 389 -12.30 -17.22 -10.78
N ARG A 390 -12.57 -17.10 -9.50
CA ARG A 390 -13.66 -16.30 -8.94
C ARG A 390 -13.06 -15.26 -8.02
N GLY A 391 -13.55 -14.06 -8.12
CA GLY A 391 -13.10 -12.95 -7.28
C GLY A 391 -14.17 -11.89 -7.15
N VAL A 392 -13.85 -10.86 -6.38
CA VAL A 392 -14.70 -9.69 -6.23
C VAL A 392 -13.91 -8.49 -6.70
N ASP A 393 -14.44 -7.79 -7.68
CA ASP A 393 -13.87 -6.54 -8.18
C ASP A 393 -14.87 -5.43 -7.88
N SER A 394 -14.45 -4.49 -7.04
CA SER A 394 -15.27 -3.33 -6.64
C SER A 394 -16.68 -3.69 -6.12
N GLY A 395 -16.76 -4.77 -5.33
CA GLY A 395 -18.03 -5.26 -4.78
C GLY A 395 -18.87 -6.09 -5.76
N SER A 396 -18.46 -6.23 -7.01
CA SER A 396 -19.12 -7.08 -8.01
C SER A 396 -18.38 -8.41 -8.14
N PRO A 397 -19.05 -9.54 -7.92
CA PRO A 397 -18.42 -10.84 -8.12
C PRO A 397 -18.15 -11.06 -9.62
N TYR A 398 -17.00 -11.64 -9.93
CA TYR A 398 -16.67 -12.05 -11.28
C TYR A 398 -16.23 -13.51 -11.33
N GLU A 399 -16.48 -14.16 -12.45
CA GLU A 399 -16.00 -15.49 -12.78
C GLU A 399 -15.33 -15.43 -14.16
N ILE A 400 -14.07 -15.83 -14.24
CA ILE A 400 -13.29 -15.79 -15.47
C ILE A 400 -12.64 -17.14 -15.70
N THR A 401 -12.93 -17.73 -16.84
CA THR A 401 -12.17 -18.89 -17.34
C THR A 401 -11.05 -18.39 -18.26
N TYR A 402 -9.83 -18.79 -17.99
CA TYR A 402 -8.67 -18.41 -18.78
C TYR A 402 -7.69 -19.57 -18.95
N LYS A 403 -6.93 -19.49 -20.03
CA LYS A 403 -5.81 -20.39 -20.29
C LYS A 403 -4.53 -19.55 -20.33
N PRO A 404 -3.56 -19.73 -19.40
CA PRO A 404 -2.38 -18.90 -19.30
C PRO A 404 -1.65 -18.70 -20.62
N THR A 405 -1.41 -19.76 -21.35
CA THR A 405 -0.71 -19.73 -22.66
C THR A 405 -1.43 -18.92 -23.75
N LYS A 406 -2.75 -18.70 -23.64
CA LYS A 406 -3.53 -17.92 -24.60
C LYS A 406 -3.78 -16.49 -24.16
N ASP A 407 -4.03 -16.30 -22.86
CA ASP A 407 -4.49 -15.05 -22.31
C ASP A 407 -3.32 -14.18 -21.79
N ILE A 408 -2.22 -14.80 -21.32
CA ILE A 408 -0.99 -14.10 -20.89
C ILE A 408 -0.04 -13.90 -22.08
N LYS A 409 0.20 -14.94 -22.89
CA LYS A 409 1.00 -14.89 -24.15
C LYS A 409 2.39 -14.25 -24.00
N ASN A 410 3.16 -14.63 -23.00
CA ASN A 410 4.47 -14.03 -22.70
C ASN A 410 4.44 -12.51 -22.43
N ASP A 411 3.27 -11.90 -22.26
CA ASP A 411 3.14 -10.50 -21.84
C ASP A 411 2.98 -10.43 -20.32
N TYR A 412 4.12 -10.34 -19.65
CA TYR A 412 4.22 -10.29 -18.18
C TYR A 412 4.22 -8.85 -17.65
N SER A 413 3.92 -7.87 -18.50
CA SER A 413 3.93 -6.48 -18.12
C SER A 413 2.72 -6.14 -17.25
N ALA A 414 2.98 -5.51 -16.12
CA ALA A 414 1.97 -4.92 -15.25
C ALA A 414 2.45 -3.55 -14.77
N ASP A 415 1.55 -2.61 -14.67
CA ASP A 415 1.77 -1.32 -14.04
C ASP A 415 1.15 -1.37 -12.63
N VAL A 416 1.99 -1.15 -11.64
CA VAL A 416 1.60 -1.20 -10.23
C VAL A 416 1.89 0.15 -9.63
N ARG A 417 0.84 0.85 -9.20
CA ARG A 417 0.96 2.20 -8.65
C ARG A 417 0.09 2.36 -7.42
N TYR A 418 0.66 3.01 -6.43
CA TYR A 418 -0.17 3.63 -5.41
C TYR A 418 -0.80 4.86 -6.03
N GLY A 419 -2.13 5.01 -5.87
CA GLY A 419 -2.87 6.14 -6.43
C GLY A 419 -2.28 7.48 -6.00
N MET A 420 -2.50 8.54 -6.79
CA MET A 420 -2.06 9.90 -6.44
C MET A 420 -2.57 10.35 -5.06
N LEU A 421 -3.63 9.71 -4.58
CA LEU A 421 -4.25 9.98 -3.28
C LEU A 421 -3.65 9.17 -2.13
N ALA A 422 -2.76 8.21 -2.41
CA ALA A 422 -2.10 7.44 -1.38
C ALA A 422 -1.19 8.36 -0.52
N GLY A 423 -1.58 8.60 0.71
CA GLY A 423 -0.91 9.53 1.62
C GLY A 423 -1.48 10.95 1.66
N LEU A 424 -2.45 11.30 0.80
CA LEU A 424 -3.21 12.54 0.91
C LEU A 424 -4.50 12.33 1.70
N ASN A 425 -5.01 13.41 2.32
CA ASN A 425 -6.36 13.38 2.86
C ASN A 425 -7.34 13.09 1.70
N PRO A 426 -8.16 12.02 1.76
CA PRO A 426 -9.05 11.62 0.66
C PRO A 426 -9.95 12.75 0.16
N ALA A 427 -10.40 13.65 1.06
CA ALA A 427 -11.23 14.78 0.71
C ALA A 427 -10.49 15.81 -0.18
N GLN A 428 -9.22 16.08 0.11
CA GLN A 428 -8.42 17.03 -0.69
C GLN A 428 -8.05 16.43 -2.06
N GLY A 429 -7.74 15.14 -2.08
CA GLY A 429 -7.50 14.42 -3.32
C GLY A 429 -8.70 14.45 -4.24
N LEU A 430 -9.89 14.23 -3.69
CA LEU A 430 -11.15 14.29 -4.45
C LEU A 430 -11.40 15.69 -5.03
N ILE A 431 -11.18 16.75 -4.26
CA ILE A 431 -11.32 18.13 -4.73
C ILE A 431 -10.34 18.42 -5.87
N PHE A 432 -9.07 18.02 -5.72
CA PHE A 432 -8.06 18.17 -6.76
C PHE A 432 -8.45 17.43 -8.05
N MET A 433 -8.94 16.20 -7.93
CA MET A 433 -9.39 15.41 -9.07
C MET A 433 -10.59 16.03 -9.78
N LEU A 434 -11.58 16.53 -9.03
CA LEU A 434 -12.73 17.22 -9.60
C LEU A 434 -12.31 18.50 -10.34
N GLN A 435 -11.36 19.27 -9.80
CA GLN A 435 -10.80 20.45 -10.45
C GLN A 435 -10.02 20.09 -11.73
N ALA A 436 -9.19 19.05 -11.67
CA ALA A 436 -8.42 18.58 -12.83
C ALA A 436 -9.33 18.03 -13.93
N LEU A 437 -10.41 17.32 -13.56
CA LEU A 437 -11.44 16.84 -14.49
C LEU A 437 -12.22 18.01 -15.11
N GLY A 438 -12.65 18.99 -14.30
CA GLY A 438 -13.32 20.20 -14.76
C GLY A 438 -12.44 21.05 -15.69
N GLY A 439 -11.12 21.12 -15.40
CA GLY A 439 -10.12 21.75 -16.25
C GLY A 439 -9.71 20.94 -17.49
N LYS A 440 -10.28 19.76 -17.71
CA LYS A 440 -9.92 18.83 -18.80
C LYS A 440 -8.43 18.44 -18.84
N LEU A 441 -7.77 18.48 -17.69
CA LEU A 441 -6.36 18.08 -17.55
C LEU A 441 -6.20 16.57 -17.48
N ILE A 442 -7.24 15.87 -16.99
CA ILE A 442 -7.29 14.42 -16.90
C ILE A 442 -8.59 13.91 -17.51
N SER A 443 -8.56 12.66 -18.00
CA SER A 443 -9.76 11.99 -18.50
C SER A 443 -10.64 11.46 -17.35
N ARG A 444 -11.95 11.22 -17.61
CA ARG A 444 -12.84 10.56 -16.66
C ARG A 444 -12.34 9.18 -16.26
N ASP A 445 -11.80 8.41 -17.20
CA ASP A 445 -11.17 7.10 -16.97
C ASP A 445 -10.01 7.19 -15.97
N MET A 446 -9.10 8.13 -16.18
CA MET A 446 -7.97 8.33 -15.27
C MET A 446 -8.43 8.79 -13.88
N ALA A 447 -9.40 9.71 -13.81
CA ALA A 447 -9.95 10.19 -12.55
C ALA A 447 -10.60 9.05 -11.74
N MET A 448 -11.33 8.15 -12.41
CA MET A 448 -11.97 7.01 -11.76
C MET A 448 -10.97 5.97 -11.25
N ARG A 449 -9.87 5.74 -11.98
CA ARG A 449 -8.80 4.82 -11.56
C ARG A 449 -8.05 5.29 -10.31
N GLU A 450 -8.02 6.59 -10.08
CA GLU A 450 -7.34 7.20 -8.93
C GLU A 450 -8.25 7.41 -7.72
N LEU A 451 -9.55 7.07 -7.80
CA LEU A 451 -10.46 7.18 -6.66
C LEU A 451 -10.02 6.23 -5.52
N PRO A 452 -10.14 6.66 -4.25
CA PRO A 452 -9.70 5.89 -3.09
C PRO A 452 -10.59 4.66 -2.80
N PHE A 453 -11.68 4.50 -3.51
CA PHE A 453 -12.54 3.31 -3.46
C PHE A 453 -12.43 2.55 -4.78
N THR A 454 -12.44 1.24 -4.67
CA THR A 454 -12.37 0.36 -5.84
C THR A 454 -13.65 0.48 -6.66
N VAL A 455 -13.52 0.96 -7.89
CA VAL A 455 -14.61 1.03 -8.86
C VAL A 455 -14.17 0.26 -10.11
N ASN A 456 -15.04 -0.59 -10.62
CA ASN A 456 -14.79 -1.18 -11.94
C ASN A 456 -14.99 -0.09 -13.01
N VAL A 457 -13.89 0.56 -13.38
CA VAL A 457 -13.87 1.75 -14.22
C VAL A 457 -14.58 1.51 -15.55
N THR A 458 -14.38 0.36 -16.17
CA THR A 458 -15.01 0.02 -17.45
C THR A 458 -16.52 -0.06 -17.33
N GLN A 459 -17.05 -0.75 -16.31
CA GLN A 459 -18.49 -0.86 -16.08
C GLN A 459 -19.13 0.47 -15.68
N GLU A 460 -18.42 1.27 -14.88
CA GLU A 460 -18.94 2.59 -14.49
C GLU A 460 -18.91 3.59 -15.65
N LEU A 461 -17.91 3.54 -16.52
CA LEU A 461 -17.92 4.34 -17.76
C LEU A 461 -19.06 3.94 -18.68
N GLU A 462 -19.32 2.64 -18.88
CA GLU A 462 -20.48 2.17 -19.65
C GLU A 462 -21.81 2.65 -19.04
N LYS A 463 -21.95 2.58 -17.71
CA LYS A 463 -23.15 3.11 -17.03
C LYS A 463 -23.31 4.62 -17.23
N ILE A 464 -22.21 5.38 -17.10
CA ILE A 464 -22.21 6.83 -17.30
C ILE A 464 -22.55 7.16 -18.75
N GLU A 465 -22.00 6.44 -19.73
CA GLU A 465 -22.36 6.63 -21.14
C GLU A 465 -23.85 6.35 -21.40
N ILE A 466 -24.39 5.30 -20.79
CA ILE A 466 -25.83 4.99 -20.86
C ILE A 466 -26.64 6.11 -20.19
N GLU A 467 -26.22 6.61 -19.04
CA GLU A 467 -26.90 7.72 -18.35
C GLU A 467 -26.82 9.03 -19.14
N ASP A 468 -25.66 9.34 -19.74
CA ASP A 468 -25.47 10.50 -20.60
C ASP A 468 -26.36 10.39 -21.85
N MET A 469 -26.46 9.21 -22.49
CA MET A 469 -27.38 8.97 -23.59
C MET A 469 -28.84 9.12 -23.16
N ARG A 470 -29.23 8.57 -22.02
CA ARG A 470 -30.60 8.75 -21.46
C ARG A 470 -30.90 10.21 -21.17
N SER A 471 -29.96 10.95 -20.61
CA SER A 471 -30.09 12.38 -20.37
C SER A 471 -30.29 13.15 -21.68
N ALA A 472 -29.51 12.84 -22.73
CA ALA A 472 -29.62 13.45 -24.04
C ALA A 472 -30.97 13.14 -24.71
N LEU A 473 -31.46 11.89 -24.61
CA LEU A 473 -32.77 11.48 -25.09
C LEU A 473 -33.90 12.20 -24.35
N LEU A 474 -33.83 12.30 -23.03
CA LEU A 474 -34.80 13.08 -22.24
C LEU A 474 -34.74 14.57 -22.57
N GLY A 475 -33.53 15.12 -22.76
CA GLY A 475 -33.34 16.51 -23.20
C GLY A 475 -33.96 16.77 -24.56
N SER A 476 -33.79 15.88 -25.55
CA SER A 476 -34.39 15.97 -26.86
C SER A 476 -35.92 15.88 -26.79
N LEU A 477 -36.46 14.95 -26.00
CA LEU A 477 -37.89 14.82 -25.77
C LEU A 477 -38.51 16.09 -25.15
N THR A 478 -37.78 16.68 -24.18
CA THR A 478 -38.17 17.95 -23.55
C THR A 478 -38.16 19.10 -24.55
N ALA A 479 -37.13 19.18 -25.39
CA ALA A 479 -37.04 20.18 -26.47
C ALA A 479 -38.19 20.04 -27.49
N TYR A 480 -38.54 18.81 -27.87
CA TYR A 480 -39.72 18.55 -28.70
C TYR A 480 -41.01 19.01 -28.03
N THR A 481 -41.18 18.77 -26.74
CA THR A 481 -42.35 19.22 -25.98
C THR A 481 -42.44 20.73 -25.90
N GLN A 482 -41.32 21.43 -25.77
CA GLN A 482 -41.25 22.90 -25.77
C GLN A 482 -41.47 23.52 -27.16
N ALA A 483 -41.15 22.80 -28.23
CA ALA A 483 -41.38 23.25 -29.60
C ALA A 483 -42.87 23.18 -30.03
N ILE A 484 -43.71 22.37 -29.37
CA ILE A 484 -45.13 22.21 -29.67
C ILE A 484 -45.90 23.55 -29.70
N PRO A 485 -45.79 24.44 -28.69
CA PRO A 485 -46.49 25.74 -28.73
C PRO A 485 -46.03 26.65 -29.88
N GLN A 486 -44.71 26.57 -30.22
CA GLN A 486 -44.15 27.37 -31.31
C GLN A 486 -44.62 26.86 -32.69
N MET A 487 -44.70 25.54 -32.87
CA MET A 487 -45.26 24.92 -34.09
C MET A 487 -46.74 25.25 -34.26
N ALA A 488 -47.51 25.27 -33.17
CA ALA A 488 -48.92 25.64 -33.20
C ALA A 488 -49.12 27.12 -33.59
N THR A 489 -48.23 28.03 -33.15
CA THR A 489 -48.29 29.46 -33.55
C THR A 489 -47.89 29.70 -35.01
N GLN A 490 -47.07 28.79 -35.59
CA GLN A 490 -46.65 28.85 -37.00
C GLN A 490 -47.62 28.13 -37.97
N GLY A 491 -48.74 27.61 -37.48
CA GLY A 491 -49.74 26.90 -38.30
C GLY A 491 -49.26 25.50 -38.74
N GLN A 492 -48.23 24.94 -38.14
CA GLN A 492 -47.77 23.58 -38.40
C GLN A 492 -48.56 22.59 -37.53
N ASP A 493 -48.92 21.44 -38.12
CA ASP A 493 -49.63 20.39 -37.38
C ASP A 493 -48.73 19.67 -36.38
N ALA A 494 -48.82 20.08 -35.11
CA ALA A 494 -48.08 19.49 -33.99
C ALA A 494 -48.72 18.18 -33.51
N SER A 495 -49.83 17.74 -34.06
CA SER A 495 -50.58 16.56 -33.56
C SER A 495 -49.81 15.27 -33.68
N GLU A 496 -48.95 15.12 -34.67
CA GLU A 496 -48.09 13.93 -34.84
C GLU A 496 -47.00 13.84 -33.78
N VAL A 497 -46.38 14.96 -33.44
CA VAL A 497 -45.34 15.02 -32.38
C VAL A 497 -45.94 14.71 -31.02
N VAL A 498 -47.10 15.29 -30.71
CA VAL A 498 -47.85 15.01 -29.48
C VAL A 498 -48.21 13.53 -29.36
N ARG A 499 -48.67 12.91 -30.48
CA ARG A 499 -49.04 11.51 -30.53
C ARG A 499 -47.82 10.59 -30.31
N LYS A 500 -46.67 10.92 -30.89
CA LYS A 500 -45.42 10.17 -30.69
C LYS A 500 -44.92 10.27 -29.25
N ILE A 501 -44.94 11.47 -28.66
CA ILE A 501 -44.57 11.65 -27.26
C ILE A 501 -45.51 10.88 -26.32
N ALA A 502 -46.81 10.93 -26.55
CA ALA A 502 -47.79 10.17 -25.78
C ALA A 502 -47.62 8.65 -25.92
N ALA A 503 -47.19 8.16 -27.08
CA ALA A 503 -46.87 6.76 -27.31
C ALA A 503 -45.64 6.32 -26.51
N VAL A 504 -44.58 7.14 -26.45
CA VAL A 504 -43.38 6.88 -25.62
C VAL A 504 -43.73 6.82 -24.12
N ILE A 505 -44.54 7.78 -23.65
CA ILE A 505 -45.00 7.80 -22.24
C ILE A 505 -45.82 6.54 -21.92
N LYS A 506 -46.70 6.12 -22.80
CA LYS A 506 -47.54 4.93 -22.63
C LYS A 506 -46.71 3.63 -22.66
N ALA A 507 -45.69 3.55 -23.51
CA ALA A 507 -44.77 2.44 -23.57
C ALA A 507 -43.95 2.34 -22.26
N ARG A 508 -43.50 3.48 -21.75
CA ARG A 508 -42.80 3.57 -20.47
C ARG A 508 -43.67 3.15 -19.27
N GLN A 509 -44.93 3.54 -19.25
CA GLN A 509 -45.90 3.10 -18.24
C GLN A 509 -46.14 1.58 -18.26
N LYS A 510 -45.94 0.94 -19.41
CA LYS A 510 -46.00 -0.53 -19.55
C LYS A 510 -44.71 -1.25 -19.15
N GLY A 511 -43.68 -0.53 -18.67
CA GLY A 511 -42.42 -1.08 -18.19
C GLY A 511 -41.35 -1.31 -19.27
N GLN A 512 -41.53 -0.82 -20.49
CA GLN A 512 -40.50 -0.89 -21.53
C GLN A 512 -39.35 0.08 -21.23
N ALA A 513 -38.12 -0.30 -21.65
CA ALA A 513 -36.96 0.58 -21.53
C ALA A 513 -37.19 1.86 -22.35
N LEU A 514 -36.59 2.98 -21.93
CA LEU A 514 -36.81 4.29 -22.58
C LEU A 514 -36.28 4.26 -24.03
N GLU A 515 -35.14 3.62 -24.23
CA GLU A 515 -34.49 3.46 -25.53
C GLU A 515 -35.38 2.72 -26.51
N ASP A 516 -35.92 1.56 -26.12
CA ASP A 516 -36.81 0.73 -26.92
C ASP A 516 -38.13 1.47 -27.26
N ALA A 517 -38.64 2.23 -26.29
CA ALA A 517 -39.87 3.01 -26.50
C ALA A 517 -39.67 4.15 -27.49
N ILE A 518 -38.52 4.80 -27.48
CA ILE A 518 -38.15 5.86 -28.42
C ILE A 518 -37.89 5.28 -29.81
N GLU A 519 -37.09 4.20 -29.89
CA GLU A 519 -36.78 3.53 -31.16
C GLU A 519 -38.06 3.05 -31.85
N ALA A 520 -38.94 2.36 -31.12
CA ALA A 520 -40.20 1.88 -31.67
C ALA A 520 -41.13 3.00 -32.16
N THR A 521 -41.02 4.21 -31.57
CA THR A 521 -41.93 5.33 -31.88
C THR A 521 -41.38 6.27 -32.96
N PHE A 522 -40.03 6.45 -33.00
CA PHE A 522 -39.37 7.39 -33.91
C PHE A 522 -38.63 6.71 -35.07
N ALA A 523 -38.52 5.38 -35.07
CA ALA A 523 -37.98 4.65 -36.22
C ALA A 523 -38.74 5.03 -37.49
N PRO A 524 -38.06 5.34 -38.61
CA PRO A 524 -38.71 5.62 -39.86
C PRO A 524 -39.56 4.41 -40.27
N GLN A 525 -40.87 4.58 -40.38
CA GLN A 525 -41.73 3.55 -40.93
C GLN A 525 -41.24 3.26 -42.35
N GLN A 526 -40.63 2.10 -42.56
CA GLN A 526 -40.42 1.58 -43.89
C GLN A 526 -41.81 1.50 -44.55
N GLN A 527 -42.08 2.40 -45.46
CA GLN A 527 -43.24 2.28 -46.34
C GLN A 527 -43.09 0.94 -47.08
N VAL A 528 -43.92 0.00 -46.68
CA VAL A 528 -44.10 -1.23 -47.46
C VAL A 528 -44.69 -0.78 -48.81
N PRO A 529 -43.99 -1.02 -49.93
CA PRO A 529 -44.56 -0.66 -51.24
C PRO A 529 -45.85 -1.47 -51.44
N PRO A 530 -46.93 -0.87 -52.02
CA PRO A 530 -48.11 -1.63 -52.31
C PRO A 530 -47.78 -2.75 -53.30
N ALA A 531 -48.21 -3.97 -52.94
CA ALA A 531 -48.08 -5.15 -53.78
C ALA A 531 -48.95 -4.95 -55.07
N GLY A 532 -48.27 -4.90 -56.23
CA GLY A 532 -48.96 -5.07 -57.49
C GLY A 532 -48.53 -4.14 -58.58
N ALA A 533 -47.43 -4.47 -59.30
CA ALA A 533 -47.35 -4.27 -60.80
C ALA A 533 -46.10 -5.05 -61.28
N PRO A 534 -46.13 -5.61 -62.47
CA PRO A 534 -45.27 -6.71 -62.93
C PRO A 534 -43.91 -6.26 -63.45
N THR A 535 -43.00 -7.17 -63.32
CA THR A 535 -41.67 -7.26 -63.98
C THR A 535 -41.70 -6.92 -65.46
N ASP A 536 -40.78 -6.09 -65.93
CA ASP A 536 -39.98 -6.42 -67.14
C ASP A 536 -38.74 -5.51 -67.30
N ALA A 537 -37.67 -6.19 -67.75
CA ALA A 537 -36.50 -5.75 -68.52
C ALA A 537 -35.41 -4.88 -67.85
N VAL A 538 -34.29 -5.51 -67.47
CA VAL A 538 -33.01 -5.61 -68.20
C VAL A 538 -32.47 -4.28 -68.76
N GLU A 539 -31.35 -3.82 -68.26
CA GLU A 539 -30.05 -3.65 -68.92
C GLU A 539 -29.06 -2.81 -68.14
N GLN A 540 -27.96 -3.44 -67.88
CA GLN A 540 -26.55 -3.03 -67.97
C GLN A 540 -26.24 -1.54 -68.19
N MET A 541 -25.36 -0.95 -67.39
CA MET A 541 -24.00 -0.55 -67.77
C MET A 541 -23.28 0.24 -66.70
N SER A 542 -22.12 -0.22 -66.33
CA SER A 542 -21.01 0.57 -65.73
C SER A 542 -20.22 1.26 -66.85
N PRO A 543 -19.13 1.99 -66.66
CA PRO A 543 -18.56 2.74 -65.52
C PRO A 543 -18.08 4.17 -65.89
N ALA A 544 -17.66 4.92 -64.86
CA ALA A 544 -16.75 6.08 -64.74
C ALA A 544 -16.26 6.86 -66.01
N PRO A 545 -15.72 8.09 -66.00
CA PRO A 545 -14.72 8.59 -65.04
C PRO A 545 -14.74 10.10 -64.66
N ALA A 546 -13.94 10.40 -63.69
CA ALA A 546 -13.10 11.59 -63.40
C ALA A 546 -13.44 12.99 -64.01
N GLY A 547 -13.36 14.02 -63.14
CA GLY A 547 -13.17 15.41 -63.57
C GLY A 547 -13.44 16.43 -62.46
N SER A 548 -12.38 16.87 -61.76
CA SER A 548 -12.33 18.21 -61.13
C SER A 548 -12.17 19.27 -62.22
N PRO A 549 -12.33 20.59 -62.05
CA PRO A 549 -12.08 21.36 -60.82
C PRO A 549 -12.92 22.64 -60.63
N ALA A 550 -12.65 23.27 -59.47
CA ALA A 550 -12.61 24.73 -59.22
C ALA A 550 -13.89 25.56 -59.09
N GLY A 551 -13.92 26.31 -58.00
CA GLY A 551 -14.78 27.49 -57.89
C GLY A 551 -15.02 27.86 -56.42
N GLY A 552 -14.13 28.67 -55.85
CA GLY A 552 -14.22 29.16 -54.50
C GLY A 552 -15.22 30.26 -54.28
N SER A 553 -15.57 30.45 -53.04
CA SER A 553 -15.80 31.77 -52.43
C SER A 553 -15.76 31.67 -50.91
N PRO A 554 -15.20 32.67 -50.22
CA PRO A 554 -14.82 32.56 -48.82
C PRO A 554 -15.95 33.00 -47.89
N LEU A 555 -16.10 32.28 -46.80
CA LEU A 555 -16.87 32.74 -45.63
C LEU A 555 -15.94 33.56 -44.69
N PRO A 556 -16.47 34.60 -44.05
CA PRO A 556 -15.65 35.51 -43.26
C PRO A 556 -15.24 34.89 -41.92
N GLU A 557 -13.96 34.96 -41.65
CA GLU A 557 -13.35 34.67 -40.35
C GLU A 557 -13.81 35.67 -39.29
N GLN A 558 -14.36 35.13 -38.21
CA GLN A 558 -14.44 35.86 -36.94
C GLN A 558 -13.13 35.60 -36.16
N PRO A 559 -12.47 36.64 -35.63
CA PRO A 559 -11.27 36.45 -34.82
C PRO A 559 -11.65 36.01 -33.41
N GLN A 560 -11.41 34.76 -33.09
CA GLN A 560 -11.34 34.31 -31.68
C GLN A 560 -9.99 34.76 -31.11
N ALA A 561 -10.06 35.76 -30.23
CA ALA A 561 -8.93 36.14 -29.39
C ALA A 561 -8.53 34.95 -28.49
N ARG A 562 -7.35 34.41 -28.70
CA ARG A 562 -6.71 33.47 -27.80
C ARG A 562 -6.33 34.22 -26.52
N PRO A 563 -6.75 33.78 -25.33
CA PRO A 563 -6.24 34.36 -24.09
C PRO A 563 -4.75 34.06 -23.94
N ASP A 564 -4.00 35.10 -23.69
CA ASP A 564 -2.55 35.08 -23.54
C ASP A 564 -2.16 34.24 -22.32
N LEU A 565 -1.23 33.31 -22.49
CA LEU A 565 -0.73 32.41 -21.43
C LEU A 565 -0.20 33.16 -20.19
N GLN A 566 0.25 34.40 -20.37
CA GLN A 566 0.69 35.28 -19.28
C GLN A 566 -0.49 35.70 -18.37
N THR A 567 -1.66 35.90 -18.92
CA THR A 567 -2.85 36.29 -18.14
C THR A 567 -3.40 35.11 -17.31
N MET A 568 -3.22 33.85 -17.78
CA MET A 568 -3.56 32.66 -17.00
C MET A 568 -2.56 32.37 -15.87
N LEU A 569 -1.27 32.64 -16.09
CA LEU A 569 -0.25 32.45 -15.05
C LEU A 569 -0.36 33.47 -13.92
N SER A 570 -0.72 34.72 -14.20
CA SER A 570 -0.92 35.75 -13.18
C SER A 570 -2.15 35.52 -12.29
N SER A 571 -3.18 34.82 -12.80
CA SER A 571 -4.33 34.43 -12.00
C SER A 571 -4.06 33.22 -11.06
N LEU A 572 -3.01 32.44 -11.36
CA LEU A 572 -2.61 31.29 -10.56
C LEU A 572 -1.61 31.67 -9.43
N THR A 573 -0.92 32.81 -9.54
CA THR A 573 0.07 33.25 -8.55
C THR A 573 -0.46 34.17 -7.46
N GLY A 574 -1.74 34.57 -7.50
CA GLY A 574 -2.40 35.22 -6.37
C GLY A 574 -1.80 36.58 -5.93
N GLU A 575 -1.10 37.31 -6.81
CA GLU A 575 -0.64 38.65 -6.51
C GLU A 575 -1.74 39.70 -6.72
N GLY A 576 -2.61 39.77 -5.74
CA GLY A 576 -3.54 40.87 -5.54
C GLY A 576 -2.84 42.03 -4.85
N GLN A 577 -2.76 43.15 -5.52
CA GLN A 577 -2.22 44.39 -5.01
C GLN A 577 -2.84 44.78 -3.66
N GLY A 578 -2.07 44.68 -2.59
CA GLY A 578 -2.29 45.32 -1.31
C GLY A 578 -1.14 46.26 -1.01
N ARG A 579 -1.35 47.55 -1.22
CA ARG A 579 -0.47 48.60 -0.73
C ARG A 579 -0.32 48.44 0.77
N SER A 580 0.88 48.18 1.28
CA SER A 580 1.20 48.40 2.67
C SER A 580 2.47 49.26 2.80
N ALA A 581 2.27 50.29 3.58
CA ALA A 581 3.29 51.29 3.92
C ALA A 581 4.44 50.64 4.69
N VAL A 582 5.63 50.84 4.21
CA VAL A 582 6.89 50.58 4.89
C VAL A 582 7.00 51.50 6.09
N ARG A 583 7.09 50.95 7.30
CA ARG A 583 7.52 51.62 8.51
C ARG A 583 8.84 51.00 8.95
N THR A 584 9.92 51.69 8.59
CA THR A 584 11.27 51.50 9.12
C THR A 584 11.30 51.79 10.61
N VAL A 585 11.72 50.82 11.42
CA VAL A 585 12.19 51.07 12.78
C VAL A 585 13.69 50.78 12.81
N ARG A 586 14.43 51.82 13.07
CA ARG A 586 15.86 51.85 13.29
C ARG A 586 16.23 51.13 14.60
N GLU A 587 17.38 50.48 14.52
CA GLU A 587 18.22 50.07 15.65
C GLU A 587 18.37 51.11 16.73
N ARG A 588 18.38 50.69 18.01
CA ARG A 588 19.27 51.23 19.03
C ARG A 588 19.68 50.10 19.98
N ALA A 589 20.98 49.92 19.97
CA ALA A 589 21.72 49.17 20.98
C ALA A 589 21.59 49.81 22.38
N ILE A 590 21.51 48.99 23.38
CA ILE A 590 22.42 48.94 24.56
C ILE A 590 22.26 47.52 25.14
#